data_62a71d9075ef7c0cfafec6a52f8e42d0
#
_entry.id   62a71d9075ef7c0cfafec6a52f8e42d0
#
_cell.length_a   1.000
_cell.length_b   1.000
_cell.length_c   1.000
_cell.angle_alpha   90.00
_cell.angle_beta   90.00
_cell.angle_gamma   90.00
#
_symmetry.space_group_name_H-M   'P 1'
#
loop_
_entity.id
_entity.type
_entity.pdbx_description
1 polymer ?
#
loop_
_entity_poly.entity_id
_entity_poly.type
_entity_poly.pdbx_seq_one_letter_code
_entity_poly.pdbx_strand_id
1 'polypeptide(L)'
;MPRISYEIGKDPLRREEGAGLSTVEEIGPESLVSSPVLTGGITGAQLDAVNISAWFGTNRVLSRVSLSMPPGTVTALIGPSGCGKSTFLRILNRMHELVPSAKMAGQVKLSGQDIYAAGQRITETRKRIGMVFQKPNPFPTMSIAENVTAGLKLVGMKVSRSEREDLIERSLTRAGLWTEVCNRLSDPGGALSGGQQQRLCIARALAVDPMILLMDEPCSALDPTSTRRIEDTIREIKDEVTIVIVTHNMQQAARVSEQCAFFLAQQGTPGVIVESGRTEKIFSSPDDPRTEDYVNGRFG
;
A
#
# COMPACT_ATOMS: atom_id res chain seq x y z
N MET A 1 -21.00 -0.85 20.99
CA MET A 1 -20.35 -1.18 19.70
C MET A 1 -20.38 -2.68 19.55
N PRO A 2 -21.08 -3.27 18.56
CA PRO A 2 -21.15 -4.71 18.38
C PRO A 2 -19.81 -5.25 17.85
N ARG A 3 -19.34 -6.33 18.48
CA ARG A 3 -18.18 -7.10 18.04
C ARG A 3 -18.54 -7.86 16.76
N ILE A 4 -17.74 -7.68 15.71
CA ILE A 4 -17.85 -8.47 14.48
C ILE A 4 -17.23 -9.82 14.76
N SER A 5 -18.04 -10.87 14.71
CA SER A 5 -17.61 -12.26 14.88
C SER A 5 -17.09 -12.79 13.55
N TYR A 6 -15.83 -13.23 13.53
CA TYR A 6 -15.28 -14.00 12.42
C TYR A 6 -15.66 -15.48 12.62
N GLU A 7 -16.45 -16.06 11.73
CA GLU A 7 -16.66 -17.50 11.70
C GLU A 7 -15.47 -18.17 11.02
N ILE A 8 -14.63 -18.80 11.86
CA ILE A 8 -13.62 -19.75 11.40
C ILE A 8 -14.31 -21.11 11.29
N GLY A 9 -14.37 -21.67 10.09
CA GLY A 9 -14.88 -23.00 9.84
C GLY A 9 -14.12 -24.04 10.66
N LYS A 10 -14.81 -24.72 11.56
CA LYS A 10 -14.31 -25.85 12.35
C LYS A 10 -14.27 -27.09 11.47
N ASP A 11 -13.10 -27.67 11.33
CA ASP A 11 -12.90 -29.05 10.86
C ASP A 11 -13.02 -29.99 12.08
N PRO A 12 -13.92 -30.96 12.10
CA PRO A 12 -14.08 -31.89 13.19
C PRO A 12 -13.27 -33.16 12.91
N LEU A 13 -12.06 -33.32 13.42
CA LEU A 13 -11.41 -34.61 13.72
C LEU A 13 -9.95 -34.40 14.19
N ARG A 14 -9.73 -34.40 15.50
CA ARG A 14 -8.64 -35.13 16.15
C ARG A 14 -8.80 -35.13 17.66
N ARG A 15 -8.82 -36.37 18.18
CA ARG A 15 -8.80 -36.72 19.62
C ARG A 15 -7.35 -36.68 20.14
N GLU A 16 -7.25 -36.21 21.38
CA GLU A 16 -6.51 -36.62 22.58
C GLU A 16 -5.15 -37.33 22.49
N GLU A 17 -4.25 -36.79 23.30
CA GLU A 17 -3.42 -37.37 24.38
C GLU A 17 -2.17 -36.50 24.52
N GLY A 18 -1.70 -36.03 25.66
CA GLY A 18 -1.43 -36.53 26.95
C GLY A 18 -0.29 -35.68 27.58
N ALA A 19 -0.47 -35.32 28.81
CA ALA A 19 0.40 -34.93 29.90
C ALA A 19 1.91 -34.63 29.69
N GLY A 20 2.35 -33.52 30.34
CA GLY A 20 3.77 -33.27 30.67
C GLY A 20 3.97 -31.92 31.35
N LEU A 21 3.87 -31.86 32.70
CA LEU A 21 4.34 -30.73 33.51
C LEU A 21 5.87 -30.67 33.47
N SER A 22 6.47 -29.48 33.26
CA SER A 22 7.78 -29.14 33.84
C SER A 22 7.99 -27.63 33.93
N THR A 23 8.11 -27.18 35.16
CA THR A 23 8.92 -26.07 35.71
C THR A 23 8.98 -24.72 35.03
N VAL A 24 8.42 -23.74 35.72
CA VAL A 24 8.57 -22.30 35.55
C VAL A 24 9.98 -21.90 35.98
N GLU A 25 10.79 -21.35 35.08
CA GLU A 25 11.97 -20.54 35.45
C GLU A 25 11.58 -19.06 35.36
N GLU A 26 11.72 -18.39 36.52
CA GLU A 26 11.64 -16.92 36.64
C GLU A 26 12.83 -16.29 35.91
N ILE A 27 12.59 -15.48 34.89
CA ILE A 27 13.57 -14.58 34.28
C ILE A 27 13.25 -13.15 34.74
N GLY A 28 14.18 -12.58 35.50
CA GLY A 28 14.12 -11.23 36.07
C GLY A 28 14.14 -10.10 35.04
N PRO A 29 13.83 -8.85 35.47
CA PRO A 29 13.71 -7.70 34.59
C PRO A 29 15.06 -7.04 34.38
N GLU A 30 15.67 -7.24 33.19
CA GLU A 30 16.68 -6.32 32.65
C GLU A 30 17.03 -6.70 31.21
N SER A 31 16.50 -5.96 30.26
CA SER A 31 17.24 -5.59 29.07
C SER A 31 16.62 -4.34 28.45
N LEU A 32 17.29 -3.23 28.65
CA LEU A 32 17.16 -1.99 27.95
C LEU A 32 17.14 -2.28 26.42
N VAL A 33 15.98 -2.11 25.79
CA VAL A 33 15.87 -2.14 24.35
C VAL A 33 16.60 -0.91 23.83
N SER A 34 17.84 -1.10 23.42
CA SER A 34 18.57 -0.14 22.62
C SER A 34 17.79 0.10 21.33
N SER A 35 17.43 1.34 21.08
CA SER A 35 16.84 1.77 19.81
C SER A 35 17.77 1.32 18.67
N PRO A 36 17.27 0.66 17.62
CA PRO A 36 18.11 0.33 16.48
C PRO A 36 18.51 1.64 15.80
N VAL A 37 19.81 1.90 15.76
CA VAL A 37 20.42 2.89 14.88
C VAL A 37 20.05 2.51 13.45
N LEU A 38 19.32 3.38 12.74
CA LEU A 38 18.89 3.19 11.35
C LEU A 38 20.09 3.31 10.39
N THR A 39 20.90 2.27 10.31
CA THR A 39 21.94 2.08 9.30
C THR A 39 21.75 0.68 8.67
N GLY A 40 20.83 0.58 7.77
CA GLY A 40 20.63 -0.59 6.94
C GLY A 40 19.54 -0.28 5.94
N GLY A 41 19.86 -0.30 4.64
CA GLY A 41 18.89 -0.06 3.58
C GLY A 41 17.66 -0.93 3.79
N ILE A 42 16.50 -0.30 3.97
CA ILE A 42 15.22 -0.97 4.06
C ILE A 42 14.93 -1.47 2.65
N THR A 43 15.25 -2.71 2.39
CA THR A 43 14.72 -3.39 1.22
C THR A 43 13.22 -3.56 1.43
N GLY A 44 12.40 -3.17 0.45
CA GLY A 44 10.96 -3.37 0.49
C GLY A 44 10.59 -4.80 0.88
N ALA A 45 9.38 -5.02 1.33
CA ALA A 45 8.92 -6.32 1.82
C ALA A 45 8.06 -7.04 0.80
N GLN A 46 8.04 -8.37 0.87
CA GLN A 46 7.11 -9.22 0.15
C GLN A 46 5.68 -8.98 0.67
N LEU A 47 4.74 -8.73 -0.25
CA LEU A 47 3.31 -8.64 0.06
C LEU A 47 2.53 -9.65 -0.80
N ASP A 48 1.81 -10.56 -0.15
CA ASP A 48 1.03 -11.59 -0.83
C ASP A 48 -0.45 -11.47 -0.48
N ALA A 49 -1.30 -11.41 -1.50
CA ALA A 49 -2.74 -11.59 -1.38
C ALA A 49 -3.10 -13.01 -1.81
N VAL A 50 -3.85 -13.73 -0.98
CA VAL A 50 -4.19 -15.14 -1.23
C VAL A 50 -5.71 -15.33 -1.16
N ASN A 51 -6.31 -15.69 -2.30
CA ASN A 51 -7.74 -16.00 -2.45
C ASN A 51 -8.68 -14.89 -1.94
N ILE A 52 -8.32 -13.64 -2.17
CA ILE A 52 -9.12 -12.49 -1.71
C ILE A 52 -10.47 -12.46 -2.41
N SER A 53 -11.53 -12.52 -1.61
CA SER A 53 -12.89 -12.21 -2.03
C SER A 53 -13.43 -11.08 -1.16
N ALA A 54 -14.16 -10.14 -1.75
CA ALA A 54 -14.64 -8.95 -1.05
C ALA A 54 -16.10 -8.64 -1.40
N TRP A 55 -16.81 -8.09 -0.42
CA TRP A 55 -18.23 -7.71 -0.52
C TRP A 55 -18.47 -6.34 0.08
N PHE A 56 -19.46 -5.61 -0.48
CA PHE A 56 -20.14 -4.51 0.17
C PHE A 56 -21.62 -4.88 0.34
N GLY A 57 -22.04 -5.10 1.59
CA GLY A 57 -23.35 -5.70 1.87
C GLY A 57 -23.44 -7.10 1.26
N THR A 58 -24.39 -7.30 0.34
CA THR A 58 -24.60 -8.54 -0.41
C THR A 58 -23.86 -8.57 -1.76
N ASN A 59 -23.35 -7.43 -2.22
CA ASN A 59 -22.69 -7.33 -3.52
C ASN A 59 -21.23 -7.79 -3.42
N ARG A 60 -20.88 -8.88 -4.14
CA ARG A 60 -19.52 -9.37 -4.26
C ARG A 60 -18.77 -8.58 -5.33
N VAL A 61 -17.69 -7.89 -4.92
CA VAL A 61 -16.88 -7.03 -5.81
C VAL A 61 -15.56 -7.65 -6.25
N LEU A 62 -15.05 -8.64 -5.49
CA LEU A 62 -13.85 -9.40 -5.84
C LEU A 62 -14.08 -10.89 -5.61
N SER A 63 -13.51 -11.73 -6.46
CA SER A 63 -13.65 -13.18 -6.38
C SER A 63 -12.31 -13.89 -6.49
N ARG A 64 -11.84 -14.46 -5.37
CA ARG A 64 -10.65 -15.33 -5.27
C ARG A 64 -9.40 -14.75 -5.96
N VAL A 65 -9.15 -13.47 -5.76
CA VAL A 65 -7.98 -12.77 -6.29
C VAL A 65 -6.74 -13.18 -5.51
N SER A 66 -5.72 -13.67 -6.21
CA SER A 66 -4.40 -13.96 -5.64
C SER A 66 -3.34 -13.22 -6.43
N LEU A 67 -2.40 -12.55 -5.73
CA LEU A 67 -1.32 -11.80 -6.33
C LEU A 67 -0.14 -11.74 -5.37
N SER A 68 1.05 -12.03 -5.90
CA SER A 68 2.32 -11.86 -5.19
C SER A 68 3.00 -10.58 -5.68
N MET A 69 3.41 -9.73 -4.75
CA MET A 69 4.09 -8.47 -5.01
C MET A 69 5.50 -8.55 -4.41
N PRO A 70 6.52 -8.79 -5.26
CA PRO A 70 7.89 -9.02 -4.79
C PRO A 70 8.51 -7.79 -4.11
N PRO A 71 9.46 -7.99 -3.17
CA PRO A 71 10.14 -6.88 -2.49
C PRO A 71 10.95 -6.03 -3.47
N GLY A 72 10.99 -4.71 -3.23
CA GLY A 72 11.78 -3.79 -4.05
C GLY A 72 11.33 -3.66 -5.50
N THR A 73 10.06 -3.96 -5.80
CA THR A 73 9.48 -3.85 -7.14
C THR A 73 8.23 -2.99 -7.15
N VAL A 74 7.88 -2.51 -8.33
CA VAL A 74 6.59 -1.85 -8.59
C VAL A 74 5.66 -2.85 -9.26
N THR A 75 4.50 -3.11 -8.65
CA THR A 75 3.41 -3.91 -9.23
C THR A 75 2.28 -3.00 -9.68
N ALA A 76 1.99 -2.96 -10.98
CA ALA A 76 0.85 -2.21 -11.52
C ALA A 76 -0.42 -3.05 -11.54
N LEU A 77 -1.52 -2.45 -11.09
CA LEU A 77 -2.87 -3.01 -11.21
C LEU A 77 -3.61 -2.24 -12.31
N ILE A 78 -3.88 -2.91 -13.42
CA ILE A 78 -4.56 -2.32 -14.58
C ILE A 78 -5.92 -2.97 -14.80
N GLY A 79 -6.79 -2.33 -15.59
CA GLY A 79 -8.13 -2.84 -15.91
C GLY A 79 -9.19 -1.75 -15.94
N PRO A 80 -10.39 -2.06 -16.45
CA PRO A 80 -11.49 -1.10 -16.57
C PRO A 80 -11.91 -0.50 -15.23
N SER A 81 -12.58 0.66 -15.28
CA SER A 81 -13.17 1.25 -14.07
C SER A 81 -14.23 0.31 -13.47
N GLY A 82 -14.31 0.26 -12.14
CA GLY A 82 -15.30 -0.58 -11.45
C GLY A 82 -14.93 -2.06 -11.28
N CYS A 83 -13.81 -2.57 -11.85
CA CYS A 83 -13.43 -3.99 -11.71
C CYS A 83 -12.81 -4.36 -10.34
N GLY A 84 -12.76 -3.44 -9.37
CA GLY A 84 -12.36 -3.74 -8.00
C GLY A 84 -10.91 -3.44 -7.63
N LYS A 85 -10.08 -2.83 -8.50
CA LYS A 85 -8.65 -2.50 -8.23
C LYS A 85 -8.46 -1.70 -6.93
N SER A 86 -9.17 -0.58 -6.79
CA SER A 86 -9.08 0.26 -5.58
C SER A 86 -9.62 -0.45 -4.33
N THR A 87 -10.61 -1.34 -4.48
CA THR A 87 -11.08 -2.19 -3.39
C THR A 87 -9.98 -3.17 -2.97
N PHE A 88 -9.35 -3.84 -3.94
CA PHE A 88 -8.21 -4.73 -3.69
C PHE A 88 -7.07 -3.97 -2.99
N LEU A 89 -6.69 -2.80 -3.51
CA LEU A 89 -5.63 -1.97 -2.92
C LEU A 89 -5.93 -1.62 -1.45
N ARG A 90 -7.18 -1.24 -1.13
CA ARG A 90 -7.59 -0.91 0.24
C ARG A 90 -7.66 -2.12 1.18
N ILE A 91 -7.79 -3.32 0.65
CA ILE A 91 -7.69 -4.56 1.44
C ILE A 91 -6.24 -4.77 1.88
N LEU A 92 -5.25 -4.47 1.04
CA LEU A 92 -3.83 -4.69 1.35
C LEU A 92 -3.33 -3.94 2.60
N ASN A 93 -4.01 -2.85 3.02
CA ASN A 93 -3.70 -2.10 4.24
C ASN A 93 -4.86 -2.01 5.25
N ARG A 94 -5.87 -2.86 5.12
CA ARG A 94 -7.04 -2.92 5.99
C ARG A 94 -7.93 -1.67 5.98
N MET A 95 -7.84 -0.83 4.93
CA MET A 95 -8.68 0.38 4.82
C MET A 95 -10.13 0.07 4.43
N HIS A 96 -10.40 -1.09 3.78
CA HIS A 96 -11.76 -1.49 3.46
C HIS A 96 -12.63 -1.66 4.72
N GLU A 97 -12.03 -1.99 5.87
CA GLU A 97 -12.73 -2.13 7.17
C GLU A 97 -13.34 -0.80 7.66
N LEU A 98 -12.98 0.34 7.07
CA LEU A 98 -13.61 1.63 7.38
C LEU A 98 -15.04 1.75 6.82
N VAL A 99 -15.42 0.86 5.89
CA VAL A 99 -16.77 0.79 5.35
C VAL A 99 -17.57 -0.25 6.15
N PRO A 100 -18.62 0.14 6.90
CA PRO A 100 -19.32 -0.78 7.81
C PRO A 100 -19.91 -2.04 7.16
N SER A 101 -20.27 -1.96 5.86
CA SER A 101 -20.82 -3.08 5.09
C SER A 101 -19.75 -3.91 4.38
N ALA A 102 -18.48 -3.55 4.49
CA ALA A 102 -17.41 -4.27 3.82
C ALA A 102 -17.08 -5.58 4.55
N LYS A 103 -16.92 -6.64 3.76
CA LYS A 103 -16.46 -7.96 4.22
C LYS A 103 -15.38 -8.47 3.29
N MET A 104 -14.49 -9.28 3.81
CA MET A 104 -13.51 -10.00 3.01
C MET A 104 -13.31 -11.43 3.48
N ALA A 105 -12.84 -12.28 2.57
CA ALA A 105 -12.29 -13.61 2.84
C ALA A 105 -10.96 -13.75 2.10
N GLY A 106 -10.09 -14.62 2.58
CA GLY A 106 -8.73 -14.80 2.10
C GLY A 106 -7.71 -14.28 3.11
N GLN A 107 -6.47 -14.14 2.68
CA GLN A 107 -5.34 -13.70 3.53
C GLN A 107 -4.50 -12.64 2.82
N VAL A 108 -3.97 -11.69 3.59
CA VAL A 108 -2.93 -10.77 3.12
C VAL A 108 -1.72 -10.94 4.00
N LYS A 109 -0.59 -11.34 3.41
CA LYS A 109 0.64 -11.65 4.14
C LYS A 109 1.72 -10.60 3.82
N LEU A 110 2.21 -9.94 4.84
CA LEU A 110 3.39 -9.07 4.78
C LEU A 110 4.58 -9.85 5.32
N SER A 111 5.57 -10.15 4.47
CA SER A 111 6.71 -11.01 4.79
C SER A 111 6.28 -12.34 5.44
N GLY A 112 5.26 -12.99 4.87
CA GLY A 112 4.72 -14.26 5.36
C GLY A 112 3.74 -14.17 6.53
N GLN A 113 3.62 -13.01 7.20
CA GLN A 113 2.74 -12.82 8.34
C GLN A 113 1.38 -12.26 7.90
N ASP A 114 0.29 -12.96 8.22
CA ASP A 114 -1.07 -12.50 7.89
C ASP A 114 -1.43 -11.25 8.72
N ILE A 115 -1.68 -10.13 8.02
CA ILE A 115 -2.03 -8.85 8.65
C ILE A 115 -3.45 -8.83 9.23
N TYR A 116 -4.28 -9.84 8.92
CA TYR A 116 -5.64 -10.04 9.45
C TYR A 116 -5.71 -11.06 10.58
N ALA A 117 -4.59 -11.69 10.94
CA ALA A 117 -4.55 -12.66 12.04
C ALA A 117 -5.02 -12.03 13.36
N ALA A 118 -5.57 -12.87 14.25
CA ALA A 118 -5.98 -12.43 15.57
C ALA A 118 -4.82 -11.77 16.33
N GLY A 119 -5.07 -10.63 16.97
CA GLY A 119 -4.05 -9.87 17.69
C GLY A 119 -3.27 -8.86 16.84
N GLN A 120 -3.40 -8.86 15.52
CA GLN A 120 -2.76 -7.87 14.65
C GLN A 120 -3.41 -6.48 14.82
N ARG A 121 -2.61 -5.49 15.20
CA ARG A 121 -3.06 -4.10 15.40
C ARG A 121 -3.14 -3.38 14.05
N ILE A 122 -4.29 -2.78 13.74
CA ILE A 122 -4.52 -2.01 12.49
C ILE A 122 -3.49 -0.87 12.36
N THR A 123 -3.15 -0.21 13.44
CA THR A 123 -2.17 0.89 13.46
C THR A 123 -0.78 0.41 13.03
N GLU A 124 -0.34 -0.76 13.48
CA GLU A 124 0.95 -1.34 13.07
C GLU A 124 0.93 -1.74 11.59
N THR A 125 -0.18 -2.33 11.11
CA THR A 125 -0.33 -2.63 9.69
C THR A 125 -0.22 -1.36 8.83
N ARG A 126 -0.94 -0.30 9.20
CA ARG A 126 -0.96 0.97 8.43
C ARG A 126 0.32 1.78 8.55
N LYS A 127 1.14 1.56 9.59
CA LYS A 127 2.49 2.10 9.69
C LYS A 127 3.41 1.43 8.65
N ARG A 128 3.31 0.11 8.51
CA ARG A 128 4.15 -0.68 7.61
C ARG A 128 3.68 -0.62 6.15
N ILE A 129 2.39 -0.33 5.90
CA ILE A 129 1.78 -0.27 4.56
C ILE A 129 1.13 1.10 4.39
N GLY A 130 1.91 2.05 3.84
CA GLY A 130 1.47 3.40 3.54
C GLY A 130 0.51 3.47 2.35
N MET A 131 -0.23 4.58 2.22
CA MET A 131 -1.13 4.79 1.09
C MET A 131 -1.13 6.23 0.60
N VAL A 132 -1.07 6.39 -0.71
CA VAL A 132 -1.27 7.64 -1.44
C VAL A 132 -2.57 7.53 -2.24
N PHE A 133 -3.45 8.51 -2.07
CA PHE A 133 -4.78 8.51 -2.68
C PHE A 133 -4.78 9.18 -4.04
N GLN A 134 -5.77 8.88 -4.85
CA GLN A 134 -6.00 9.46 -6.17
C GLN A 134 -6.07 10.99 -6.11
N LYS A 135 -6.84 11.53 -5.16
CA LYS A 135 -6.95 12.97 -4.94
C LYS A 135 -5.96 13.38 -3.84
N PRO A 136 -5.06 14.33 -4.10
CA PRO A 136 -4.17 14.84 -3.08
C PRO A 136 -4.95 15.25 -1.82
N ASN A 137 -4.46 14.84 -0.67
CA ASN A 137 -5.12 15.09 0.62
C ASN A 137 -4.15 15.60 1.70
N PRO A 138 -3.34 16.64 1.41
CA PRO A 138 -2.57 17.26 2.47
C PRO A 138 -3.51 17.88 3.52
N PHE A 139 -3.02 18.06 4.73
CA PHE A 139 -3.74 18.87 5.73
C PHE A 139 -3.58 20.33 5.32
N PRO A 140 -4.63 20.99 4.82
CA PRO A 140 -4.47 22.24 4.06
C PRO A 140 -4.01 23.42 4.93
N THR A 141 -4.34 23.41 6.22
CA THR A 141 -3.98 24.45 7.20
C THR A 141 -2.68 24.18 7.94
N MET A 142 -2.17 22.94 7.88
CA MET A 142 -0.86 22.61 8.41
C MET A 142 0.24 23.04 7.45
N SER A 143 1.39 23.43 7.98
CA SER A 143 2.56 23.73 7.19
C SER A 143 3.06 22.50 6.41
N ILE A 144 3.93 22.72 5.43
CA ILE A 144 4.59 21.65 4.68
C ILE A 144 5.34 20.71 5.65
N ALA A 145 6.13 21.27 6.56
CA ALA A 145 6.85 20.50 7.57
C ALA A 145 5.94 19.69 8.50
N GLU A 146 4.82 20.29 8.93
CA GLU A 146 3.84 19.59 9.78
C GLU A 146 3.12 18.48 9.02
N ASN A 147 2.81 18.67 7.74
CA ASN A 147 2.24 17.62 6.89
C ASN A 147 3.15 16.40 6.82
N VAL A 148 4.45 16.57 6.57
CA VAL A 148 5.42 15.48 6.54
C VAL A 148 5.44 14.73 7.87
N THR A 149 5.47 15.45 8.99
CA THR A 149 5.62 14.86 10.32
C THR A 149 4.31 14.44 11.00
N ALA A 150 3.17 14.67 10.36
CA ALA A 150 1.85 14.37 10.94
C ALA A 150 1.69 12.89 11.35
N GLY A 151 2.24 11.96 10.55
CA GLY A 151 2.20 10.53 10.83
C GLY A 151 2.96 10.11 12.09
N LEU A 152 4.05 10.79 12.45
CA LEU A 152 4.89 10.43 13.59
C LEU A 152 4.13 10.49 14.92
N LYS A 153 3.31 11.52 15.10
CA LYS A 153 2.47 11.68 16.30
C LYS A 153 1.45 10.53 16.41
N LEU A 154 0.87 10.10 15.29
CA LEU A 154 -0.13 9.02 15.26
C LEU A 154 0.47 7.66 15.58
N VAL A 155 1.72 7.42 15.21
CA VAL A 155 2.43 6.17 15.51
C VAL A 155 3.21 6.22 16.83
N GLY A 156 3.10 7.32 17.59
CA GLY A 156 3.74 7.47 18.90
C GLY A 156 5.27 7.62 18.85
N MET A 157 5.83 7.97 17.70
CA MET A 157 7.27 8.21 17.55
C MET A 157 7.66 9.55 18.16
N LYS A 158 8.59 9.52 19.12
CA LYS A 158 9.21 10.72 19.68
C LYS A 158 10.54 10.94 18.98
N VAL A 159 10.70 12.08 18.33
CA VAL A 159 11.93 12.49 17.65
C VAL A 159 12.39 13.83 18.23
N SER A 160 13.70 13.99 18.35
CA SER A 160 14.31 15.27 18.70
C SER A 160 14.07 16.31 17.61
N ARG A 161 14.41 17.57 17.89
CA ARG A 161 14.28 18.64 16.90
C ARG A 161 15.16 18.39 15.66
N SER A 162 16.41 17.99 15.88
CA SER A 162 17.36 17.70 14.80
C SER A 162 16.86 16.52 13.94
N GLU A 163 16.51 15.41 14.58
CA GLU A 163 15.98 14.23 13.86
C GLU A 163 14.73 14.55 13.06
N ARG A 164 13.90 15.48 13.57
CA ARG A 164 12.71 15.95 12.84
C ARG A 164 13.07 16.77 11.60
N GLU A 165 14.06 17.65 11.70
CA GLU A 165 14.55 18.48 10.57
C GLU A 165 15.14 17.56 9.48
N ASP A 166 16.00 16.61 9.85
CA ASP A 166 16.59 15.62 8.95
C ASP A 166 15.53 14.72 8.29
N LEU A 167 14.51 14.32 9.05
CA LEU A 167 13.39 13.52 8.52
C LEU A 167 12.57 14.30 7.48
N ILE A 168 12.29 15.58 7.73
CA ILE A 168 11.56 16.45 6.80
C ILE A 168 12.33 16.56 5.50
N GLU A 169 13.62 16.91 5.56
CA GLU A 169 14.47 17.03 4.38
C GLU A 169 14.54 15.71 3.60
N ARG A 170 14.85 14.61 4.27
CA ARG A 170 14.93 13.28 3.66
C ARG A 170 13.61 12.87 2.98
N SER A 171 12.48 13.08 3.66
CA SER A 171 11.17 12.66 3.12
C SER A 171 10.75 13.51 1.92
N LEU A 172 11.00 14.82 1.94
CA LEU A 172 10.74 15.73 0.82
C LEU A 172 11.68 15.49 -0.35
N THR A 173 12.93 15.13 -0.09
CA THR A 173 13.91 14.76 -1.11
C THR A 173 13.49 13.46 -1.80
N ARG A 174 13.15 12.42 -1.04
CA ARG A 174 12.63 11.15 -1.58
C ARG A 174 11.35 11.31 -2.41
N ALA A 175 10.52 12.31 -2.09
CA ALA A 175 9.32 12.65 -2.87
C ALA A 175 9.60 13.62 -4.04
N GLY A 176 10.85 13.97 -4.32
CA GLY A 176 11.24 14.90 -5.38
C GLY A 176 10.67 16.32 -5.19
N LEU A 177 10.43 16.75 -3.93
CA LEU A 177 9.79 18.03 -3.63
C LEU A 177 10.72 19.02 -2.92
N TRP A 178 11.82 18.57 -2.30
CA TRP A 178 12.71 19.38 -1.45
C TRP A 178 13.17 20.68 -2.09
N THR A 179 13.71 20.61 -3.30
CA THR A 179 14.25 21.79 -4.02
C THR A 179 13.22 22.90 -4.29
N GLU A 180 11.94 22.54 -4.30
CA GLU A 180 10.86 23.49 -4.56
C GLU A 180 10.32 24.15 -3.28
N VAL A 181 10.56 23.52 -2.10
CA VAL A 181 9.92 23.95 -0.84
C VAL A 181 10.88 24.19 0.32
N CYS A 182 12.17 23.91 0.20
CA CYS A 182 13.15 24.00 1.29
C CYS A 182 13.18 25.39 1.98
N ASN A 183 12.90 26.46 1.25
CA ASN A 183 12.87 27.84 1.78
C ASN A 183 11.48 28.31 2.26
N ARG A 184 10.48 27.42 2.23
CA ARG A 184 9.09 27.77 2.60
C ARG A 184 8.35 26.63 3.33
N LEU A 185 9.08 25.92 4.18
CA LEU A 185 8.54 24.78 4.96
C LEU A 185 7.43 25.17 5.92
N SER A 186 7.32 26.45 6.27
CA SER A 186 6.25 27.02 7.11
C SER A 186 4.96 27.35 6.34
N ASP A 187 5.00 27.36 5.00
CA ASP A 187 3.83 27.65 4.20
C ASP A 187 2.76 26.56 4.35
N PRO A 188 1.46 26.93 4.28
CA PRO A 188 0.38 25.94 4.33
C PRO A 188 0.45 24.92 3.19
N GLY A 189 0.24 23.64 3.49
CA GLY A 189 0.22 22.58 2.48
C GLY A 189 -0.84 22.79 1.39
N GLY A 190 -1.94 23.50 1.71
CA GLY A 190 -2.97 23.86 0.76
C GLY A 190 -2.56 24.90 -0.28
N ALA A 191 -1.48 25.65 -0.06
CA ALA A 191 -0.96 26.65 -1.01
C ALA A 191 -0.12 26.06 -2.15
N LEU A 192 0.19 24.77 -2.10
CA LEU A 192 0.94 24.06 -3.11
C LEU A 192 0.08 23.75 -4.35
N SER A 193 0.73 23.64 -5.53
CA SER A 193 0.06 23.12 -6.73
C SER A 193 -0.38 21.66 -6.57
N GLY A 194 -1.32 21.17 -7.39
CA GLY A 194 -1.83 19.80 -7.29
C GLY A 194 -0.73 18.74 -7.32
N GLY A 195 0.24 18.88 -8.22
CA GLY A 195 1.39 17.97 -8.29
C GLY A 195 2.34 18.07 -7.09
N GLN A 196 2.53 19.28 -6.54
CA GLN A 196 3.29 19.46 -5.29
C GLN A 196 2.54 18.88 -4.08
N GLN A 197 1.21 19.06 -4.01
CA GLN A 197 0.38 18.45 -2.96
C GLN A 197 0.46 16.92 -2.99
N GLN A 198 0.44 16.31 -4.18
CA GLN A 198 0.57 14.86 -4.33
C GLN A 198 1.94 14.37 -3.85
N ARG A 199 3.02 15.07 -4.24
CA ARG A 199 4.37 14.74 -3.74
C ARG A 199 4.51 14.99 -2.23
N LEU A 200 3.82 15.99 -1.67
CA LEU A 200 3.76 16.17 -0.22
C LEU A 200 3.05 14.99 0.48
N CYS A 201 1.98 14.45 -0.13
CA CYS A 201 1.33 13.24 0.38
C CYS A 201 2.23 12.00 0.29
N ILE A 202 3.07 11.89 -0.76
CA ILE A 202 4.10 10.85 -0.86
C ILE A 202 5.14 11.04 0.25
N ALA A 203 5.69 12.26 0.44
CA ALA A 203 6.65 12.55 1.51
C ALA A 203 6.09 12.20 2.90
N ARG A 204 4.82 12.56 3.17
CA ARG A 204 4.13 12.20 4.41
C ARG A 204 4.02 10.69 4.61
N ALA A 205 3.74 9.93 3.54
CA ALA A 205 3.66 8.48 3.61
C ALA A 205 5.03 7.84 3.85
N LEU A 206 6.09 8.38 3.26
CA LEU A 206 7.48 7.91 3.41
C LEU A 206 8.11 8.26 4.77
N ALA A 207 7.60 9.31 5.44
CA ALA A 207 8.18 9.79 6.71
C ALA A 207 8.10 8.78 7.87
N VAL A 208 7.24 7.79 7.79
CA VAL A 208 7.14 6.70 8.78
C VAL A 208 7.90 5.44 8.36
N ASP A 209 8.71 5.53 7.31
CA ASP A 209 9.50 4.45 6.70
C ASP A 209 8.68 3.16 6.50
N PRO A 210 7.64 3.21 5.63
CA PRO A 210 6.82 2.04 5.35
C PRO A 210 7.60 1.01 4.53
N MET A 211 7.26 -0.27 4.70
CA MET A 211 7.81 -1.37 3.90
C MET A 211 7.12 -1.48 2.52
N ILE A 212 5.86 -1.05 2.46
CA ILE A 212 5.01 -1.07 1.27
C ILE A 212 4.39 0.32 1.08
N LEU A 213 4.32 0.79 -0.16
CA LEU A 213 3.60 2.00 -0.54
C LEU A 213 2.52 1.67 -1.58
N LEU A 214 1.28 1.85 -1.20
CA LEU A 214 0.12 1.68 -2.08
C LEU A 214 -0.23 3.03 -2.72
N MET A 215 -0.47 3.05 -4.02
CA MET A 215 -0.82 4.26 -4.76
C MET A 215 -2.09 4.03 -5.58
N ASP A 216 -3.17 4.75 -5.26
CA ASP A 216 -4.45 4.67 -5.96
C ASP A 216 -4.53 5.80 -6.99
N GLU A 217 -4.22 5.52 -8.26
CA GLU A 217 -4.24 6.46 -9.39
C GLU A 217 -3.53 7.81 -9.12
N PRO A 218 -2.26 7.83 -8.64
CA PRO A 218 -1.63 9.02 -8.07
C PRO A 218 -1.44 10.18 -9.04
N CYS A 219 -1.59 9.94 -10.36
CA CYS A 219 -1.36 10.94 -11.42
C CYS A 219 -2.62 11.31 -12.20
N SER A 220 -3.81 10.77 -11.87
CA SER A 220 -5.02 10.88 -12.71
C SER A 220 -5.53 12.32 -12.92
N ALA A 221 -5.22 13.24 -12.01
CA ALA A 221 -5.67 14.64 -12.08
C ALA A 221 -4.52 15.63 -12.29
N LEU A 222 -3.34 15.16 -12.76
CA LEU A 222 -2.14 15.97 -12.85
C LEU A 222 -1.75 16.25 -14.31
N ASP A 223 -1.06 17.36 -14.49
CA ASP A 223 -0.43 17.70 -15.76
C ASP A 223 0.73 16.74 -16.11
N PRO A 224 1.14 16.68 -17.41
CA PRO A 224 2.19 15.74 -17.83
C PRO A 224 3.55 15.95 -17.14
N THR A 225 3.90 17.18 -16.76
CA THR A 225 5.17 17.48 -16.08
C THR A 225 5.14 16.94 -14.65
N SER A 226 4.06 17.20 -13.91
CA SER A 226 3.83 16.68 -12.56
C SER A 226 3.77 15.16 -12.55
N THR A 227 3.14 14.56 -13.56
CA THR A 227 3.09 13.10 -13.74
C THR A 227 4.48 12.50 -13.87
N ARG A 228 5.33 13.07 -14.75
CA ARG A 228 6.73 12.59 -14.93
C ARG A 228 7.53 12.65 -13.63
N ARG A 229 7.41 13.73 -12.87
CA ARG A 229 8.09 13.86 -11.56
C ARG A 229 7.68 12.79 -10.56
N ILE A 230 6.39 12.39 -10.54
CA ILE A 230 5.93 11.29 -9.69
C ILE A 230 6.47 9.94 -10.21
N GLU A 231 6.50 9.73 -11.53
CA GLU A 231 7.09 8.52 -12.13
C GLU A 231 8.59 8.41 -11.82
N ASP A 232 9.32 9.52 -11.83
CA ASP A 232 10.73 9.57 -11.45
C ASP A 232 10.90 9.23 -9.96
N THR A 233 10.08 9.85 -9.09
CA THR A 233 10.03 9.51 -7.66
C THR A 233 9.79 8.02 -7.44
N ILE A 234 8.80 7.40 -8.12
CA ILE A 234 8.52 5.97 -8.01
C ILE A 234 9.75 5.13 -8.35
N ARG A 235 10.47 5.46 -9.43
CA ARG A 235 11.69 4.74 -9.84
C ARG A 235 12.84 4.90 -8.85
N GLU A 236 12.98 6.07 -8.23
CA GLU A 236 14.03 6.34 -7.25
C GLU A 236 13.81 5.58 -5.93
N ILE A 237 12.55 5.48 -5.48
CA ILE A 237 12.25 4.87 -4.16
C ILE A 237 11.95 3.37 -4.21
N LYS A 238 11.76 2.75 -5.39
CA LYS A 238 11.34 1.35 -5.50
C LYS A 238 12.28 0.35 -4.86
N ASP A 239 13.59 0.64 -4.86
CA ASP A 239 14.58 -0.24 -4.25
C ASP A 239 14.53 -0.21 -2.70
N GLU A 240 13.93 0.84 -2.14
CA GLU A 240 13.78 1.04 -0.69
C GLU A 240 12.40 0.59 -0.17
N VAL A 241 11.36 0.61 -1.02
CA VAL A 241 9.98 0.31 -0.64
C VAL A 241 9.28 -0.43 -1.77
N THR A 242 8.55 -1.51 -1.45
CA THR A 242 7.73 -2.20 -2.44
C THR A 242 6.51 -1.34 -2.79
N ILE A 243 6.23 -1.16 -4.07
CA ILE A 243 5.16 -0.26 -4.52
C ILE A 243 4.06 -1.07 -5.23
N VAL A 244 2.80 -0.77 -4.89
CA VAL A 244 1.63 -1.27 -5.63
C VAL A 244 0.86 -0.06 -6.15
N ILE A 245 0.76 0.07 -7.46
CA ILE A 245 0.10 1.21 -8.10
C ILE A 245 -1.12 0.79 -8.90
N VAL A 246 -2.25 1.42 -8.65
CA VAL A 246 -3.42 1.38 -9.55
C VAL A 246 -3.28 2.49 -10.57
N THR A 247 -3.42 2.18 -11.83
CA THR A 247 -3.48 3.17 -12.91
C THR A 247 -4.35 2.70 -14.06
N HIS A 248 -5.05 3.63 -14.70
CA HIS A 248 -5.75 3.41 -15.97
C HIS A 248 -4.89 3.86 -17.17
N ASN A 249 -3.71 4.44 -16.92
CA ASN A 249 -2.78 4.85 -17.98
C ASN A 249 -1.78 3.72 -18.27
N MET A 250 -1.98 3.03 -19.40
CA MET A 250 -1.16 1.91 -19.82
C MET A 250 0.32 2.29 -20.00
N GLN A 251 0.57 3.48 -20.56
CA GLN A 251 1.94 3.95 -20.76
C GLN A 251 2.64 4.21 -19.43
N GLN A 252 1.92 4.71 -18.41
CA GLN A 252 2.46 4.86 -17.06
C GLN A 252 2.81 3.49 -16.46
N ALA A 253 1.87 2.53 -16.50
CA ALA A 253 2.12 1.17 -16.02
C ALA A 253 3.38 0.57 -16.65
N ALA A 254 3.49 0.66 -17.99
CA ALA A 254 4.65 0.13 -18.72
C ALA A 254 5.99 0.81 -18.35
N ARG A 255 5.95 2.12 -17.98
CA ARG A 255 7.19 2.86 -17.64
C ARG A 255 7.68 2.64 -16.22
N VAL A 256 6.77 2.40 -15.26
CA VAL A 256 7.13 2.43 -13.83
C VAL A 256 7.14 1.07 -13.17
N SER A 257 6.54 0.03 -13.76
CA SER A 257 6.37 -1.26 -13.08
C SER A 257 7.20 -2.39 -13.68
N GLU A 258 7.64 -3.31 -12.82
CA GLU A 258 8.26 -4.59 -13.18
C GLU A 258 7.22 -5.71 -13.28
N GLN A 259 6.15 -5.62 -12.49
CA GLN A 259 5.05 -6.59 -12.45
C GLN A 259 3.74 -5.89 -12.80
N CYS A 260 2.85 -6.63 -13.44
CA CYS A 260 1.53 -6.12 -13.82
C CYS A 260 0.46 -7.18 -13.58
N ALA A 261 -0.72 -6.76 -13.10
CA ALA A 261 -1.89 -7.61 -12.96
C ALA A 261 -3.10 -6.95 -13.63
N PHE A 262 -3.72 -7.67 -14.56
CA PHE A 262 -4.91 -7.22 -15.26
C PHE A 262 -6.16 -7.71 -14.54
N PHE A 263 -6.94 -6.75 -14.06
CA PHE A 263 -8.23 -6.95 -13.40
C PHE A 263 -9.37 -6.78 -14.39
N LEU A 264 -10.34 -7.68 -14.35
CA LEU A 264 -11.54 -7.60 -15.15
C LEU A 264 -12.78 -8.02 -14.34
N ALA A 265 -13.85 -7.27 -14.49
CA ALA A 265 -15.21 -7.63 -14.11
C ALA A 265 -16.08 -7.58 -15.35
N GLN A 266 -16.78 -8.66 -15.66
CA GLN A 266 -17.83 -8.66 -16.66
C GLN A 266 -19.14 -8.17 -16.03
N GLN A 267 -20.09 -7.73 -16.86
CA GLN A 267 -21.36 -7.22 -16.37
C GLN A 267 -22.05 -8.21 -15.39
N GLY A 268 -22.29 -7.77 -14.16
CA GLY A 268 -22.92 -8.60 -13.11
C GLY A 268 -22.00 -9.59 -12.43
N THR A 269 -20.69 -9.63 -12.76
CA THR A 269 -19.73 -10.52 -12.09
C THR A 269 -18.71 -9.77 -11.23
N PRO A 270 -18.21 -10.37 -10.16
CA PRO A 270 -17.14 -9.77 -9.37
C PRO A 270 -15.82 -9.73 -10.17
N GLY A 271 -14.97 -8.76 -9.83
CA GLY A 271 -13.64 -8.63 -10.41
C GLY A 271 -12.74 -9.81 -10.07
N VAL A 272 -11.95 -10.20 -11.06
CA VAL A 272 -10.92 -11.25 -10.96
C VAL A 272 -9.62 -10.74 -11.58
N ILE A 273 -8.48 -11.34 -11.24
CA ILE A 273 -7.27 -11.22 -12.04
C ILE A 273 -7.39 -12.19 -13.21
N VAL A 274 -7.32 -11.67 -14.43
CA VAL A 274 -7.32 -12.44 -15.67
C VAL A 274 -5.92 -12.95 -15.96
N GLU A 275 -4.93 -12.06 -15.82
CA GLU A 275 -3.55 -12.36 -16.08
C GLU A 275 -2.65 -11.52 -15.18
N SER A 276 -1.52 -12.08 -14.76
CA SER A 276 -0.48 -11.37 -14.01
C SER A 276 0.89 -11.91 -14.32
N GLY A 277 1.89 -11.03 -14.31
CA GLY A 277 3.27 -11.41 -14.58
C GLY A 277 4.15 -10.19 -14.82
N ARG A 278 5.31 -10.41 -15.48
CA ARG A 278 6.21 -9.31 -15.85
C ARG A 278 5.50 -8.32 -16.75
N THR A 279 5.66 -7.05 -16.45
CA THR A 279 5.02 -5.94 -17.21
C THR A 279 5.32 -6.03 -18.71
N GLU A 280 6.59 -6.29 -19.06
CA GLU A 280 6.99 -6.44 -20.46
C GLU A 280 6.16 -7.52 -21.19
N LYS A 281 5.94 -8.70 -20.57
CA LYS A 281 5.13 -9.76 -21.14
C LYS A 281 3.68 -9.35 -21.30
N ILE A 282 3.06 -8.77 -20.26
CA ILE A 282 1.65 -8.34 -20.28
C ILE A 282 1.38 -7.33 -21.40
N PHE A 283 2.35 -6.45 -21.72
CA PHE A 283 2.18 -5.41 -22.74
C PHE A 283 2.62 -5.83 -24.14
N SER A 284 3.55 -6.79 -24.30
CA SER A 284 4.09 -7.18 -25.61
C SER A 284 3.48 -8.47 -26.16
N SER A 285 3.21 -9.46 -25.31
CA SER A 285 2.71 -10.78 -25.70
C SER A 285 1.93 -11.45 -24.57
N PRO A 286 0.75 -10.88 -24.21
CA PRO A 286 -0.10 -11.49 -23.18
C PRO A 286 -0.62 -12.85 -23.61
N ASP A 287 -0.84 -13.74 -22.63
CA ASP A 287 -1.35 -15.09 -22.90
C ASP A 287 -2.89 -15.11 -23.08
N ASP A 288 -3.59 -14.14 -22.46
CA ASP A 288 -5.06 -14.07 -22.52
C ASP A 288 -5.52 -13.02 -23.54
N PRO A 289 -6.41 -13.39 -24.51
CA PRO A 289 -6.90 -12.45 -25.51
C PRO A 289 -7.59 -11.22 -24.93
N ARG A 290 -8.22 -11.33 -23.76
CA ARG A 290 -8.85 -10.20 -23.08
C ARG A 290 -7.83 -9.18 -22.58
N THR A 291 -6.67 -9.66 -22.15
CA THR A 291 -5.52 -8.81 -21.79
C THR A 291 -5.00 -8.10 -23.03
N GLU A 292 -4.83 -8.84 -24.13
CA GLU A 292 -4.38 -8.29 -25.42
C GLU A 292 -5.32 -7.17 -25.92
N ASP A 293 -6.62 -7.40 -25.91
CA ASP A 293 -7.60 -6.39 -26.31
C ASP A 293 -7.55 -5.15 -25.42
N TYR A 294 -7.38 -5.35 -24.10
CA TYR A 294 -7.32 -4.23 -23.16
C TYR A 294 -6.06 -3.36 -23.35
N VAL A 295 -4.87 -3.97 -23.44
CA VAL A 295 -3.61 -3.22 -23.56
C VAL A 295 -3.49 -2.53 -24.93
N ASN A 296 -4.14 -3.06 -25.96
CA ASN A 296 -4.21 -2.47 -27.31
C ASN A 296 -5.37 -1.47 -27.50
N GLY A 297 -6.11 -1.14 -26.43
CA GLY A 297 -7.23 -0.18 -26.50
C GLY A 297 -8.44 -0.67 -27.31
N ARG A 298 -8.57 -1.96 -27.53
CA ARG A 298 -9.70 -2.60 -28.24
C ARG A 298 -10.84 -3.01 -27.29
N PHE A 299 -10.80 -2.54 -26.07
CA PHE A 299 -11.78 -2.85 -25.03
C PHE A 299 -12.89 -1.78 -25.03
N GLY A 300 -14.10 -2.14 -25.43
CA GLY A 300 -15.26 -1.26 -25.47
C GLY A 300 -16.55 -2.04 -25.63
#